data_dc8d7dfb696791923f685b060fed59d1
#
_entry.id   dc8d7dfb696791923f685b060fed59d1
#
_cell.length_a   1.000
_cell.length_b   1.000
_cell.length_c   1.000
_cell.angle_alpha   90.00
_cell.angle_beta   90.00
_cell.angle_gamma   90.00
#
_symmetry.space_group_name_H-M   'P 1'
#
loop_
_entity.id
_entity.type
_entity.pdbx_description
1 polymer ?
#
loop_
_entity_poly.entity_id
_entity_poly.type
_entity_poly.pdbx_seq_one_letter_code
_entity_poly.pdbx_strand_id
1 'polypeptide(L)'
;MATGNFFSSTFDIDEAGLKQLRFIFDAPTDAKKIELACNAYPRKSKPGTRFVYHTSDTYILGKALNSFLAKNTDIDDYYSDLLIPFFKDLKLSYAPSSTLKTEGDIKQPYTGWGMYLLQDDLMQLSKFIHSQKREKTDSFEFLKQALLQKTDALVA
;
A
#
# COMPACT_ATOMS: atom_id res chain seq x y z
N MET A 1 4.13 7.02 -2.86
CA MET A 1 4.32 7.66 -1.52
C MET A 1 5.34 8.79 -1.62
N ALA A 2 5.35 9.71 -0.69
CA ALA A 2 6.30 10.84 -0.70
C ALA A 2 7.55 10.52 0.15
N THR A 3 8.28 9.45 -0.19
CA THR A 3 9.48 8.99 0.54
C THR A 3 10.69 9.88 0.32
N GLY A 4 10.72 10.64 -0.77
CA GLY A 4 11.87 11.42 -1.21
C GLY A 4 12.91 10.61 -2.00
N ASN A 5 12.64 9.33 -2.25
CA ASN A 5 13.50 8.41 -3.00
C ASN A 5 12.94 8.23 -4.42
N PHE A 6 13.71 8.55 -5.47
CA PHE A 6 13.29 8.40 -6.86
C PHE A 6 14.48 8.59 -7.83
N PHE A 7 14.39 8.07 -9.04
CA PHE A 7 15.35 8.34 -10.12
C PHE A 7 14.98 9.59 -10.90
N SER A 8 13.72 9.69 -11.35
CA SER A 8 13.20 10.82 -12.10
C SER A 8 12.24 11.66 -11.29
N SER A 9 12.29 12.97 -11.44
CA SER A 9 11.37 13.92 -10.82
C SER A 9 10.32 14.45 -11.80
N THR A 10 10.33 14.00 -13.05
CA THR A 10 9.49 14.57 -14.11
C THR A 10 8.05 14.04 -14.05
N PHE A 11 7.85 12.79 -13.60
CA PHE A 11 6.55 12.12 -13.56
C PHE A 11 6.26 11.58 -12.18
N ASP A 12 4.99 11.36 -11.89
CA ASP A 12 4.52 10.72 -10.65
C ASP A 12 4.83 9.22 -10.59
N ILE A 13 5.16 8.61 -11.73
CA ILE A 13 5.61 7.23 -11.86
C ILE A 13 7.07 7.26 -12.29
N ASP A 14 7.93 6.59 -11.53
CA ASP A 14 9.34 6.46 -11.83
C ASP A 14 9.59 5.26 -12.74
N GLU A 15 9.44 5.45 -14.04
CA GLU A 15 9.59 4.38 -15.04
C GLU A 15 10.98 3.74 -15.02
N ALA A 16 12.02 4.51 -14.66
CA ALA A 16 13.37 3.95 -14.52
C ALA A 16 13.44 2.89 -13.40
N GLY A 17 12.51 2.93 -12.47
CA GLY A 17 12.38 1.96 -11.40
C GLY A 17 11.67 0.66 -11.78
N LEU A 18 10.99 0.58 -12.91
CA LEU A 18 10.25 -0.63 -13.32
C LEU A 18 11.19 -1.84 -13.47
N LYS A 19 12.41 -1.66 -13.92
CA LYS A 19 13.42 -2.73 -13.98
C LYS A 19 13.82 -3.22 -12.59
N GLN A 20 13.81 -2.34 -11.60
CA GLN A 20 14.14 -2.67 -10.21
C GLN A 20 13.05 -3.52 -9.57
N LEU A 21 11.76 -3.28 -9.91
CA LEU A 21 10.64 -4.05 -9.38
C LEU A 21 10.79 -5.54 -9.63
N ARG A 22 11.20 -5.94 -10.83
CA ARG A 22 11.39 -7.34 -11.17
C ARG A 22 12.41 -8.00 -10.25
N PHE A 23 13.57 -7.38 -10.04
CA PHE A 23 14.60 -7.92 -9.14
C PHE A 23 14.13 -8.02 -7.70
N ILE A 24 13.31 -7.06 -7.24
CA ILE A 24 12.76 -7.07 -5.89
C ILE A 24 11.82 -8.27 -5.72
N PHE A 25 10.85 -8.44 -6.62
CA PHE A 25 9.82 -9.47 -6.47
C PHE A 25 10.28 -10.88 -6.86
N ASP A 26 11.28 -11.01 -7.73
CA ASP A 26 11.92 -12.28 -8.06
C ASP A 26 12.94 -12.74 -6.98
N ALA A 27 13.26 -11.91 -5.98
CA ALA A 27 14.20 -12.29 -4.92
C ALA A 27 13.69 -13.48 -4.10
N PRO A 28 14.58 -14.41 -3.71
CA PRO A 28 14.17 -15.72 -3.16
C PRO A 28 13.60 -15.66 -1.73
N THR A 29 13.88 -14.59 -0.99
CA THR A 29 13.41 -14.44 0.39
C THR A 29 12.83 -13.06 0.66
N ASP A 30 11.93 -12.96 1.63
CA ASP A 30 11.37 -11.68 2.08
C ASP A 30 12.46 -10.71 2.56
N ALA A 31 13.44 -11.19 3.30
CA ALA A 31 14.57 -10.36 3.76
C ALA A 31 15.31 -9.73 2.58
N LYS A 32 15.55 -10.51 1.51
CA LYS A 32 16.22 -9.99 0.31
C LYS A 32 15.32 -9.04 -0.48
N LYS A 33 14.01 -9.30 -0.53
CA LYS A 33 13.03 -8.37 -1.13
C LYS A 33 13.04 -7.02 -0.41
N ILE A 34 13.03 -7.03 0.92
CA ILE A 34 13.07 -5.81 1.75
C ILE A 34 14.38 -5.04 1.53
N GLU A 35 15.52 -5.73 1.58
CA GLU A 35 16.82 -5.12 1.32
C GLU A 35 16.88 -4.43 -0.04
N LEU A 36 16.45 -5.12 -1.10
CA LEU A 36 16.43 -4.58 -2.44
C LEU A 36 15.45 -3.40 -2.56
N ALA A 37 14.26 -3.50 -1.98
CA ALA A 37 13.25 -2.44 -2.00
C ALA A 37 13.72 -1.17 -1.28
N CYS A 38 14.39 -1.30 -0.12
CA CYS A 38 14.93 -0.18 0.63
C CYS A 38 16.05 0.55 -0.11
N ASN A 39 16.79 -0.16 -0.98
CA ASN A 39 17.94 0.37 -1.71
C ASN A 39 17.64 0.67 -3.19
N ALA A 40 16.39 0.44 -3.64
CA ALA A 40 16.03 0.53 -5.06
C ALA A 40 16.16 1.94 -5.64
N TYR A 41 15.92 2.96 -4.83
CA TYR A 41 15.83 4.34 -5.30
C TYR A 41 16.71 5.28 -4.48
N PRO A 42 17.49 6.15 -5.13
CA PRO A 42 18.32 7.12 -4.43
C PRO A 42 17.48 8.20 -3.76
N ARG A 43 17.91 8.68 -2.60
CA ARG A 43 17.28 9.82 -1.94
C ARG A 43 17.65 11.11 -2.66
N LYS A 44 16.64 11.85 -3.13
CA LYS A 44 16.79 13.12 -3.84
C LYS A 44 16.09 14.30 -3.19
N SER A 45 15.15 14.05 -2.26
CA SER A 45 14.45 15.11 -1.55
C SER A 45 14.12 14.72 -0.12
N LYS A 46 13.61 15.67 0.67
CA LYS A 46 13.06 15.37 2.00
C LYS A 46 11.75 14.56 1.85
N PRO A 47 11.47 13.60 2.75
CA PRO A 47 10.17 12.94 2.79
C PRO A 47 9.04 13.97 2.91
N GLY A 48 7.91 13.70 2.27
CA GLY A 48 6.72 14.56 2.29
C GLY A 48 6.72 15.68 1.26
N THR A 49 7.84 15.95 0.55
CA THR A 49 7.94 17.07 -0.40
C THR A 49 7.45 16.76 -1.80
N ARG A 50 7.50 15.50 -2.20
CA ARG A 50 7.09 15.07 -3.54
C ARG A 50 6.51 13.66 -3.50
N PHE A 51 5.37 13.48 -4.14
CA PHE A 51 4.81 12.16 -4.41
C PHE A 51 5.46 11.57 -5.67
N VAL A 52 5.99 10.36 -5.54
CA VAL A 52 6.36 9.50 -6.67
C VAL A 52 5.86 8.09 -6.36
N TYR A 53 5.17 7.46 -7.29
CA TYR A 53 4.62 6.13 -7.08
C TYR A 53 5.69 5.06 -7.27
N HIS A 54 5.85 4.21 -6.26
CA HIS A 54 6.62 2.97 -6.32
C HIS A 54 5.85 1.83 -5.65
N THR A 55 5.71 0.71 -6.33
CA THR A 55 5.10 -0.49 -5.77
C THR A 55 5.89 -1.02 -4.56
N SER A 56 7.22 -0.90 -4.59
CA SER A 56 8.11 -1.27 -3.49
C SER A 56 7.84 -0.48 -2.20
N ASP A 57 7.48 0.80 -2.29
CA ASP A 57 7.17 1.61 -1.12
C ASP A 57 5.94 1.09 -0.37
N THR A 58 4.89 0.67 -1.10
CA THR A 58 3.70 0.06 -0.48
C THR A 58 4.00 -1.31 0.09
N TYR A 59 4.86 -2.09 -0.55
CA TYR A 59 5.32 -3.37 -0.01
C TYR A 59 6.06 -3.19 1.34
N ILE A 60 7.01 -2.25 1.42
CA ILE A 60 7.73 -1.93 2.67
C ILE A 60 6.77 -1.43 3.74
N LEU A 61 5.80 -0.58 3.39
CA LEU A 61 4.79 -0.10 4.33
C LEU A 61 3.98 -1.26 4.93
N GLY A 62 3.54 -2.22 4.10
CA GLY A 62 2.83 -3.42 4.58
C GLY A 62 3.68 -4.25 5.54
N LYS A 63 4.96 -4.45 5.23
CA LYS A 63 5.90 -5.16 6.13
C LYS A 63 6.10 -4.42 7.45
N ALA A 64 6.28 -3.11 7.41
CA ALA A 64 6.42 -2.28 8.61
C ALA A 64 5.16 -2.32 9.48
N LEU A 65 3.98 -2.26 8.87
CA LEU A 65 2.70 -2.35 9.57
C LEU A 65 2.55 -3.70 10.29
N ASN A 66 2.81 -4.81 9.61
CA ASN A 66 2.76 -6.12 10.24
C ASN A 66 3.76 -6.24 11.41
N SER A 67 4.99 -5.77 11.20
CA SER A 67 6.01 -5.80 12.26
C SER A 67 5.61 -4.94 13.48
N PHE A 68 4.94 -3.82 13.24
CA PHE A 68 4.42 -2.98 14.31
C PHE A 68 3.27 -3.66 15.07
N LEU A 69 2.31 -4.24 14.35
CA LEU A 69 1.16 -4.92 14.96
C LEU A 69 1.58 -6.14 15.75
N ALA A 70 2.43 -7.00 15.19
CA ALA A 70 2.94 -8.18 15.87
C ALA A 70 3.72 -7.87 17.17
N LYS A 71 4.34 -6.68 17.26
CA LYS A 71 5.04 -6.26 18.48
C LYS A 71 4.13 -5.65 19.56
N ASN A 72 2.99 -5.11 19.17
CA ASN A 72 2.15 -4.31 20.05
C ASN A 72 0.76 -4.89 20.28
N THR A 73 0.40 -5.93 19.53
CA THR A 73 -0.92 -6.58 19.55
C THR A 73 -0.77 -8.08 19.26
N ASP A 74 -1.87 -8.83 19.34
CA ASP A 74 -1.93 -10.25 18.95
C ASP A 74 -2.25 -10.44 17.44
N ILE A 75 -1.94 -9.44 16.61
CA ILE A 75 -2.19 -9.46 15.16
C ILE A 75 -0.90 -9.77 14.42
N ASP A 76 -0.85 -10.90 13.76
CA ASP A 76 0.31 -11.35 12.97
C ASP A 76 0.22 -10.94 11.49
N ASP A 77 -0.98 -10.94 10.92
CA ASP A 77 -1.25 -10.53 9.52
C ASP A 77 -2.41 -9.52 9.46
N TYR A 78 -2.07 -8.23 9.33
CA TYR A 78 -3.09 -7.17 9.25
C TYR A 78 -4.14 -7.42 8.15
N TYR A 79 -3.77 -8.12 7.07
CA TYR A 79 -4.70 -8.38 5.99
C TYR A 79 -5.75 -9.42 6.39
N SER A 80 -5.31 -10.56 6.90
CA SER A 80 -6.20 -11.64 7.32
C SER A 80 -6.96 -11.31 8.59
N ASP A 81 -6.32 -10.62 9.54
CA ASP A 81 -6.86 -10.41 10.88
C ASP A 81 -7.67 -9.11 11.00
N LEU A 82 -7.38 -8.10 10.17
CA LEU A 82 -8.10 -6.82 10.18
C LEU A 82 -8.90 -6.57 8.90
N LEU A 83 -8.26 -6.64 7.71
CA LEU A 83 -8.94 -6.25 6.47
C LEU A 83 -9.97 -7.26 6.00
N ILE A 84 -9.72 -8.56 6.11
CA ILE A 84 -10.71 -9.56 5.69
C ILE A 84 -11.97 -9.52 6.56
N PRO A 85 -11.92 -9.45 7.91
CA PRO A 85 -13.11 -9.21 8.73
C PRO A 85 -13.84 -7.91 8.34
N PHE A 86 -13.13 -6.80 8.19
CA PHE A 86 -13.70 -5.53 7.74
C PHE A 86 -14.40 -5.63 6.37
N PHE A 87 -13.81 -6.33 5.40
CA PHE A 87 -14.43 -6.56 4.10
C PHE A 87 -15.70 -7.41 4.20
N LYS A 88 -15.74 -8.39 5.11
CA LYS A 88 -16.95 -9.17 5.40
C LYS A 88 -18.06 -8.29 5.99
N ASP A 89 -17.73 -7.40 6.90
CA ASP A 89 -18.69 -6.44 7.47
C ASP A 89 -19.27 -5.52 6.40
N LEU A 90 -18.45 -5.12 5.43
CA LEU A 90 -18.90 -4.38 4.24
C LEU A 90 -19.64 -5.24 3.20
N LYS A 91 -19.78 -6.54 3.44
CA LYS A 91 -20.41 -7.51 2.52
C LYS A 91 -19.73 -7.58 1.15
N LEU A 92 -18.40 -7.48 1.14
CA LEU A 92 -17.64 -7.75 -0.08
C LEU A 92 -17.69 -9.25 -0.43
N SER A 93 -17.40 -9.55 -1.68
CA SER A 93 -17.27 -10.91 -2.18
C SER A 93 -16.08 -11.65 -1.53
N TYR A 94 -15.89 -12.91 -1.91
CA TYR A 94 -14.70 -13.67 -1.50
C TYR A 94 -13.42 -13.27 -2.26
N ALA A 95 -13.52 -12.51 -3.35
CA ALA A 95 -12.38 -12.15 -4.19
C ALA A 95 -11.20 -11.50 -3.44
N PRO A 96 -11.41 -10.56 -2.49
CA PRO A 96 -10.31 -10.00 -1.70
C PRO A 96 -9.51 -11.05 -0.91
N SER A 97 -10.14 -12.14 -0.48
CA SER A 97 -9.44 -13.22 0.25
C SER A 97 -8.44 -13.99 -0.62
N SER A 98 -8.54 -13.86 -1.95
CA SER A 98 -7.64 -14.49 -2.93
C SER A 98 -6.43 -13.61 -3.28
N THR A 99 -6.15 -12.57 -2.50
CA THR A 99 -4.98 -11.69 -2.74
C THR A 99 -3.68 -12.48 -2.83
N LEU A 100 -2.78 -12.02 -3.71
CA LEU A 100 -1.44 -12.60 -3.80
C LEU A 100 -0.63 -12.29 -2.54
N LYS A 101 0.00 -13.32 -2.00
CA LYS A 101 0.80 -13.25 -0.78
C LYS A 101 2.24 -13.67 -1.04
N THR A 102 3.15 -13.17 -0.20
CA THR A 102 4.55 -13.56 -0.22
C THR A 102 4.72 -15.04 0.17
N GLU A 103 5.83 -15.62 -0.22
CA GLU A 103 6.27 -16.93 0.27
C GLU A 103 6.98 -16.78 1.62
N GLY A 104 6.99 -17.83 2.44
CA GLY A 104 7.63 -17.85 3.76
C GLY A 104 6.66 -18.21 4.89
N ASP A 105 7.13 -18.14 6.12
CA ASP A 105 6.35 -18.54 7.32
C ASP A 105 5.17 -17.61 7.55
N ILE A 106 5.36 -16.30 7.36
CA ILE A 106 4.31 -15.30 7.43
C ILE A 106 3.96 -14.84 6.01
N LYS A 107 2.86 -15.35 5.48
CA LYS A 107 2.35 -15.04 4.15
C LYS A 107 1.60 -13.71 4.16
N GLN A 108 2.30 -12.65 3.81
CA GLN A 108 1.73 -11.29 3.78
C GLN A 108 1.34 -10.87 2.36
N PRO A 109 0.30 -10.03 2.19
CA PRO A 109 -0.04 -9.49 0.88
C PRO A 109 1.08 -8.59 0.34
N TYR A 110 1.21 -8.50 -0.97
CA TYR A 110 2.17 -7.61 -1.60
C TYR A 110 1.81 -6.12 -1.50
N THR A 111 0.58 -5.80 -1.09
CA THR A 111 0.05 -4.44 -0.87
C THR A 111 0.04 -3.49 -2.07
N GLY A 112 1.08 -3.49 -2.89
CA GLY A 112 1.16 -2.66 -4.10
C GLY A 112 0.44 -3.25 -5.32
N TRP A 113 0.08 -4.54 -5.28
CA TRP A 113 -0.57 -5.28 -6.36
C TRP A 113 -1.09 -6.64 -5.85
N GLY A 114 -1.89 -7.31 -6.69
CA GLY A 114 -2.34 -8.69 -6.39
C GLY A 114 -3.62 -8.78 -5.56
N MET A 115 -4.28 -7.66 -5.23
CA MET A 115 -5.62 -7.67 -4.68
C MET A 115 -6.64 -7.83 -5.80
N TYR A 116 -7.60 -8.72 -5.60
CA TYR A 116 -8.72 -8.97 -6.53
C TYR A 116 -9.99 -8.38 -5.94
N LEU A 117 -10.70 -7.59 -6.74
CA LEU A 117 -11.99 -7.00 -6.39
C LEU A 117 -12.95 -7.20 -7.57
N LEU A 118 -14.18 -7.59 -7.29
CA LEU A 118 -15.25 -7.57 -8.26
C LEU A 118 -15.83 -6.16 -8.38
N GLN A 119 -16.60 -5.91 -9.43
CA GLN A 119 -17.26 -4.63 -9.63
C GLN A 119 -18.17 -4.26 -8.45
N ASP A 120 -18.91 -5.23 -7.93
CA ASP A 120 -19.79 -5.02 -6.78
C ASP A 120 -19.00 -4.69 -5.49
N ASP A 121 -17.80 -5.24 -5.32
CA ASP A 121 -16.91 -4.91 -4.19
C ASP A 121 -16.51 -3.44 -4.25
N LEU A 122 -16.13 -2.93 -5.44
CA LEU A 122 -15.81 -1.51 -5.64
C LEU A 122 -17.02 -0.62 -5.33
N MET A 123 -18.22 -1.05 -5.69
CA MET A 123 -19.45 -0.32 -5.37
C MET A 123 -19.71 -0.26 -3.85
N GLN A 124 -19.48 -1.36 -3.12
CA GLN A 124 -19.64 -1.38 -1.66
C GLN A 124 -18.59 -0.51 -0.97
N LEU A 125 -17.32 -0.59 -1.38
CA LEU A 125 -16.26 0.28 -0.87
C LEU A 125 -16.56 1.77 -1.14
N SER A 126 -17.06 2.09 -2.33
CA SER A 126 -17.45 3.46 -2.68
C SER A 126 -18.60 3.98 -1.82
N LYS A 127 -19.61 3.15 -1.56
CA LYS A 127 -20.72 3.49 -0.64
C LYS A 127 -20.21 3.72 0.78
N PHE A 128 -19.30 2.87 1.27
CA PHE A 128 -18.68 3.04 2.58
C PHE A 128 -17.94 4.38 2.67
N ILE A 129 -17.04 4.69 1.73
CA ILE A 129 -16.29 5.96 1.71
C ILE A 129 -17.25 7.14 1.65
N HIS A 130 -18.33 7.04 0.87
CA HIS A 130 -19.33 8.11 0.78
C HIS A 130 -20.09 8.29 2.10
N SER A 131 -20.43 7.22 2.82
CA SER A 131 -21.05 7.33 4.16
C SER A 131 -20.11 8.00 5.16
N GLN A 132 -18.84 7.62 5.19
CA GLN A 132 -17.83 8.25 6.04
C GLN A 132 -17.69 9.76 5.77
N LYS A 133 -17.75 10.16 4.49
CA LYS A 133 -17.75 11.58 4.09
C LYS A 133 -18.98 12.32 4.64
N ARG A 134 -20.16 11.72 4.50
CA ARG A 134 -21.43 12.32 4.97
C ARG A 134 -21.43 12.47 6.50
N GLU A 135 -20.91 11.47 7.21
CA GLU A 135 -20.85 11.44 8.67
C GLU A 135 -19.67 12.23 9.24
N LYS A 136 -18.78 12.75 8.38
CA LYS A 136 -17.58 13.52 8.74
C LYS A 136 -16.70 12.81 9.77
N THR A 137 -16.47 11.52 9.56
CA THR A 137 -15.65 10.72 10.47
C THR A 137 -14.18 11.12 10.43
N ASP A 138 -13.44 10.88 11.53
CA ASP A 138 -12.00 11.11 11.60
C ASP A 138 -11.25 10.32 10.51
N SER A 139 -11.69 9.09 10.23
CA SER A 139 -11.14 8.27 9.16
C SER A 139 -11.28 8.92 7.79
N PHE A 140 -12.41 9.59 7.52
CA PHE A 140 -12.60 10.32 6.27
C PHE A 140 -11.73 11.58 6.19
N GLU A 141 -11.61 12.35 7.27
CA GLU A 141 -10.74 13.53 7.27
C GLU A 141 -9.27 13.13 7.06
N PHE A 142 -8.81 12.02 7.63
CA PHE A 142 -7.48 11.48 7.36
C PHE A 142 -7.31 11.09 5.87
N LEU A 143 -8.26 10.36 5.29
CA LEU A 143 -8.24 9.98 3.88
C LEU A 143 -8.25 11.20 2.95
N LYS A 144 -9.06 12.20 3.27
CA LYS A 144 -9.15 13.48 2.54
C LYS A 144 -7.81 14.22 2.54
N GLN A 145 -7.14 14.31 3.69
CA GLN A 145 -5.80 14.92 3.77
C GLN A 145 -4.79 14.19 2.88
N ALA A 146 -4.79 12.86 2.89
CA ALA A 146 -3.91 12.07 2.03
C ALA A 146 -4.17 12.31 0.52
N LEU A 147 -5.44 12.45 0.12
CA LEU A 147 -5.84 12.76 -1.25
C LEU A 147 -5.45 14.19 -1.65
N LEU A 148 -5.64 15.17 -0.77
CA LEU A 148 -5.28 16.57 -1.04
C LEU A 148 -3.77 16.73 -1.21
N GLN A 149 -2.95 16.12 -0.34
CA GLN A 149 -1.50 16.15 -0.47
C GLN A 149 -1.01 15.63 -1.82
N LYS A 150 -1.68 14.59 -2.35
CA LYS A 150 -1.38 14.11 -3.70
C LYS A 150 -1.75 15.13 -4.77
N THR A 151 -2.90 15.77 -4.62
CA THR A 151 -3.40 16.74 -5.60
C THR A 151 -2.50 17.98 -5.67
N ASP A 152 -2.05 18.50 -4.52
CA ASP A 152 -1.13 19.64 -4.47
C ASP A 152 0.23 19.32 -5.12
N ALA A 153 0.70 18.08 -4.98
CA ALA A 153 1.93 17.63 -5.62
C ALA A 153 1.79 17.45 -7.16
N LEU A 154 0.56 17.34 -7.68
CA LEU A 154 0.27 17.24 -9.11
C LEU A 154 0.09 18.60 -9.79
N VAL A 155 -0.19 19.65 -9.02
CA VAL A 155 -0.47 21.01 -9.51
C VAL A 155 0.78 21.90 -9.46
N ALA A 156 1.84 21.46 -8.79
CA ALA A 156 3.13 22.13 -8.72
C ALA A 156 4.15 21.55 -9.71
#